data_e637842eaac93009d98214f4536a66b5
#
_entry.id   e637842eaac93009d98214f4536a66b5
#
_cell.length_a   1.000
_cell.length_b   1.000
_cell.length_c   1.000
_cell.angle_alpha   90.00
_cell.angle_beta   90.00
_cell.angle_gamma   90.00
#
_symmetry.space_group_name_H-M   'P 1'
#
loop_
_entity.id
_entity.type
_entity.pdbx_description
1 polymer ?
#
loop_
_entity_poly.entity_id
_entity_poly.type
_entity_poly.pdbx_seq_one_letter_code
_entity_poly.pdbx_strand_id
1 'polypeptide(L)'
;MDSLLYIVHLFNSGGLVMYPLVILSIIVIAIGIERYTYFKANTALLKEFSHDVYFAIKDHDWKKAKELCEANQTATGRILNAGLSYSKNETSMKNAFSEQMMIEASHLKIHLDYLSAIVTISPLLGLLGTVSGMIGTFSVLDNGAGASAISGGVGEALIATATGLLVAILSFCVYTYFSHRMDAIINDTETLSVVLLNGMKEQWSDSHVSK
;
A
#
# COMPACT_ATOMS: atom_id res chain seq x y z
N MET A 1 19.01 -26.59 -11.86
CA MET A 1 19.66 -26.84 -10.56
C MET A 1 20.77 -25.84 -10.30
N ASP A 2 21.45 -25.38 -11.33
CA ASP A 2 22.57 -24.42 -11.25
C ASP A 2 22.19 -23.02 -10.75
N SER A 3 20.98 -22.53 -11.09
CA SER A 3 20.51 -21.23 -10.64
C SER A 3 20.25 -21.16 -9.13
N LEU A 4 19.80 -22.25 -8.53
CA LEU A 4 19.52 -22.32 -7.09
C LEU A 4 20.82 -22.41 -6.29
N LEU A 5 21.79 -23.17 -6.79
CA LEU A 5 23.13 -23.21 -6.21
C LEU A 5 23.85 -21.87 -6.31
N TYR A 6 23.66 -21.14 -7.41
CA TYR A 6 24.20 -19.80 -7.59
C TYR A 6 23.60 -18.79 -6.58
N ILE A 7 22.28 -18.83 -6.35
CA ILE A 7 21.60 -17.99 -5.34
C ILE A 7 22.11 -18.29 -3.93
N VAL A 8 22.27 -19.57 -3.58
CA VAL A 8 22.83 -19.98 -2.27
C VAL A 8 24.28 -19.53 -2.13
N HIS A 9 25.08 -19.61 -3.19
CA HIS A 9 26.44 -19.10 -3.19
C HIS A 9 26.49 -17.58 -3.01
N LEU A 10 25.63 -16.82 -3.72
CA LEU A 10 25.48 -15.37 -3.55
C LEU A 10 25.07 -14.99 -2.12
N PHE A 11 24.13 -15.77 -1.54
CA PHE A 11 23.71 -15.57 -0.16
C PHE A 11 24.86 -15.76 0.83
N ASN A 12 25.61 -16.86 0.71
CA ASN A 12 26.76 -17.13 1.57
C ASN A 12 27.91 -16.12 1.36
N SER A 13 28.00 -15.53 0.17
CA SER A 13 29.04 -14.56 -0.19
C SER A 13 28.70 -13.11 0.16
N GLY A 14 27.49 -12.83 0.67
CA GLY A 14 27.06 -11.45 1.00
C GLY A 14 27.09 -11.11 2.51
N GLY A 15 27.63 -11.99 3.34
CA GLY A 15 27.88 -11.76 4.75
C GLY A 15 26.64 -11.67 5.64
N LEU A 16 26.86 -11.19 6.87
CA LEU A 16 25.82 -11.16 7.93
C LEU A 16 24.59 -10.32 7.55
N VAL A 17 24.78 -9.29 6.74
CA VAL A 17 23.70 -8.36 6.31
C VAL A 17 22.70 -9.01 5.37
N MET A 18 23.04 -10.14 4.73
CA MET A 18 22.12 -10.86 3.86
C MET A 18 20.91 -11.42 4.61
N TYR A 19 21.06 -11.83 5.88
CA TYR A 19 19.95 -12.39 6.67
C TYR A 19 18.79 -11.40 6.83
N PRO A 20 18.98 -10.17 7.32
CA PRO A 20 17.89 -9.20 7.40
C PRO A 20 17.34 -8.82 6.01
N LEU A 21 18.17 -8.74 4.96
CA LEU A 21 17.69 -8.43 3.61
C LEU A 21 16.76 -9.52 3.05
N VAL A 22 17.05 -10.80 3.31
CA VAL A 22 16.17 -11.91 2.90
C VAL A 22 14.85 -11.85 3.67
N ILE A 23 14.88 -11.57 4.98
CA ILE A 23 13.66 -11.41 5.77
C ILE A 23 12.81 -10.27 5.20
N LEU A 24 13.39 -9.12 4.90
CA LEU A 24 12.68 -8.00 4.29
C LEU A 24 12.10 -8.36 2.91
N SER A 25 12.83 -9.10 2.09
CA SER A 25 12.36 -9.57 0.78
C SER A 25 11.11 -10.47 0.92
N ILE A 26 11.10 -11.38 1.88
CA ILE A 26 9.95 -12.24 2.17
C ILE A 26 8.75 -11.41 2.63
N ILE A 27 8.97 -10.41 3.49
CA ILE A 27 7.92 -9.49 3.95
C ILE A 27 7.32 -8.72 2.77
N VAL A 28 8.14 -8.20 1.85
CA VAL A 28 7.66 -7.49 0.65
C VAL A 28 6.74 -8.39 -0.19
N ILE A 29 7.15 -9.65 -0.41
CA ILE A 29 6.35 -10.62 -1.19
C ILE A 29 5.04 -10.93 -0.45
N ALA A 30 5.09 -11.17 0.86
CA ALA A 30 3.91 -11.48 1.67
C ALA A 30 2.89 -10.33 1.66
N ILE A 31 3.35 -9.09 1.88
CA ILE A 31 2.50 -7.89 1.80
C ILE A 31 1.96 -7.72 0.37
N GLY A 32 2.79 -7.94 -0.65
CA GLY A 32 2.38 -7.84 -2.05
C GLY A 32 1.21 -8.77 -2.40
N ILE A 33 1.28 -10.04 -1.99
CA ILE A 33 0.22 -11.04 -2.21
C ILE A 33 -1.05 -10.67 -1.42
N GLU A 34 -0.90 -10.29 -0.16
CA GLU A 34 -2.02 -9.91 0.70
C GLU A 34 -2.73 -8.66 0.15
N ARG A 35 -1.99 -7.62 -0.21
CA ARG A 35 -2.56 -6.40 -0.78
C ARG A 35 -3.19 -6.65 -2.15
N TYR A 36 -2.61 -7.47 -2.98
CA TYR A 36 -3.20 -7.83 -4.27
C TYR A 36 -4.60 -8.44 -4.10
N THR A 37 -4.77 -9.40 -3.20
CA THR A 37 -6.07 -10.02 -2.92
C THR A 37 -7.07 -9.04 -2.35
N TYR A 38 -6.63 -8.19 -1.42
CA TYR A 38 -7.45 -7.17 -0.79
C TYR A 38 -7.96 -6.12 -1.79
N PHE A 39 -7.07 -5.52 -2.58
CA PHE A 39 -7.44 -4.51 -3.57
C PHE A 39 -8.25 -5.08 -4.73
N LYS A 40 -7.97 -6.32 -5.15
CA LYS A 40 -8.75 -7.01 -6.18
C LYS A 40 -10.22 -7.17 -5.75
N ALA A 41 -10.46 -7.59 -4.53
CA ALA A 41 -11.82 -7.73 -3.99
C ALA A 41 -12.56 -6.38 -3.91
N ASN A 42 -11.88 -5.32 -3.45
CA ASN A 42 -12.48 -3.99 -3.36
C ASN A 42 -12.74 -3.34 -4.73
N THR A 43 -11.88 -3.56 -5.72
CA THR A 43 -11.99 -2.92 -7.05
C THR A 43 -13.02 -3.64 -7.94
N ALA A 44 -13.15 -4.96 -7.84
CA ALA A 44 -14.07 -5.72 -8.69
C ALA A 44 -15.54 -5.31 -8.47
N LEU A 45 -15.91 -5.05 -7.21
CA LEU A 45 -17.25 -4.62 -6.83
C LEU A 45 -17.49 -3.12 -7.01
N LEU A 46 -16.42 -2.31 -7.13
CA LEU A 46 -16.55 -0.86 -7.12
C LEU A 46 -17.26 -0.30 -8.34
N LYS A 47 -16.95 -0.81 -9.54
CA LYS A 47 -17.51 -0.27 -10.79
C LYS A 47 -19.03 -0.48 -10.90
N GLU A 48 -19.49 -1.69 -10.63
CA GLU A 48 -20.91 -2.03 -10.67
C GLU A 48 -21.67 -1.30 -9.57
N PHE A 49 -21.15 -1.33 -8.36
CA PHE A 49 -21.70 -0.61 -7.22
C PHE A 49 -21.79 0.91 -7.45
N SER A 50 -20.73 1.54 -7.97
CA SER A 50 -20.72 2.99 -8.25
C SER A 50 -21.77 3.36 -9.28
N HIS A 51 -21.95 2.53 -10.30
CA HIS A 51 -22.97 2.72 -11.32
C HIS A 51 -24.38 2.63 -10.73
N ASP A 52 -24.65 1.60 -9.93
CA ASP A 52 -25.98 1.39 -9.34
C ASP A 52 -26.34 2.48 -8.34
N VAL A 53 -25.39 2.87 -7.49
CA VAL A 53 -25.58 3.98 -6.55
C VAL A 53 -25.82 5.29 -7.29
N TYR A 54 -25.04 5.57 -8.36
CA TYR A 54 -25.21 6.77 -9.15
C TYR A 54 -26.62 6.87 -9.75
N PHE A 55 -27.17 5.77 -10.31
CA PHE A 55 -28.53 5.76 -10.85
C PHE A 55 -29.58 5.88 -9.75
N ALA A 56 -29.42 5.20 -8.63
CA ALA A 56 -30.33 5.36 -7.50
C ALA A 56 -30.39 6.82 -6.99
N ILE A 57 -29.26 7.53 -6.95
CA ILE A 57 -29.19 8.96 -6.62
C ILE A 57 -29.91 9.80 -7.68
N LYS A 58 -29.66 9.54 -8.97
CA LYS A 58 -30.26 10.27 -10.07
C LYS A 58 -31.79 10.12 -10.12
N ASP A 59 -32.29 8.94 -9.79
CA ASP A 59 -33.72 8.64 -9.71
C ASP A 59 -34.37 9.09 -8.39
N HIS A 60 -33.60 9.76 -7.49
CA HIS A 60 -34.02 10.17 -6.15
C HIS A 60 -34.52 9.02 -5.27
N ASP A 61 -34.09 7.77 -5.55
CA ASP A 61 -34.44 6.59 -4.75
C ASP A 61 -33.41 6.38 -3.62
N TRP A 62 -33.54 7.22 -2.58
CA TRP A 62 -32.64 7.20 -1.40
C TRP A 62 -32.72 5.91 -0.62
N LYS A 63 -33.88 5.21 -0.67
CA LYS A 63 -34.04 3.94 0.01
C LYS A 63 -33.19 2.87 -0.67
N LYS A 64 -33.23 2.81 -1.99
CA LYS A 64 -32.43 1.89 -2.80
C LYS A 64 -30.93 2.22 -2.67
N ALA A 65 -30.55 3.52 -2.71
CA ALA A 65 -29.18 3.95 -2.50
C ALA A 65 -28.64 3.48 -1.15
N LYS A 66 -29.43 3.59 -0.09
CA LYS A 66 -29.07 3.14 1.26
C LYS A 66 -28.93 1.62 1.33
N GLU A 67 -29.89 0.86 0.80
CA GLU A 67 -29.84 -0.60 0.74
C GLU A 67 -28.61 -1.11 -0.01
N LEU A 68 -28.24 -0.49 -1.13
CA LEU A 68 -27.03 -0.80 -1.88
C LEU A 68 -25.77 -0.55 -1.04
N CYS A 69 -25.70 0.58 -0.32
CA CYS A 69 -24.55 0.91 0.52
C CYS A 69 -24.45 -0.02 1.75
N GLU A 70 -25.56 -0.43 2.36
CA GLU A 70 -25.60 -1.38 3.49
C GLU A 70 -25.17 -2.79 3.06
N ALA A 71 -25.57 -3.21 1.87
CA ALA A 71 -25.20 -4.52 1.31
C ALA A 71 -23.73 -4.58 0.89
N ASN A 72 -23.11 -3.45 0.61
CA ASN A 72 -21.73 -3.38 0.12
C ASN A 72 -20.73 -3.17 1.24
N GLN A 73 -19.92 -4.21 1.52
CA GLN A 73 -18.90 -4.20 2.57
C GLN A 73 -17.54 -3.65 2.14
N THR A 74 -17.43 -3.03 0.97
CA THR A 74 -16.21 -2.34 0.55
C THR A 74 -16.00 -1.03 1.31
N ALA A 75 -14.79 -0.49 1.25
CA ALA A 75 -14.48 0.82 1.83
C ALA A 75 -15.46 1.90 1.34
N THR A 76 -15.75 1.93 0.02
CA THR A 76 -16.71 2.87 -0.59
C THR A 76 -18.12 2.70 -0.02
N GLY A 77 -18.62 1.45 0.10
CA GLY A 77 -19.93 1.18 0.69
C GLY A 77 -20.05 1.70 2.13
N ARG A 78 -19.04 1.44 2.95
CA ARG A 78 -19.01 1.92 4.35
C ARG A 78 -18.98 3.45 4.45
N ILE A 79 -18.21 4.14 3.58
CA ILE A 79 -18.13 5.60 3.56
C ILE A 79 -19.48 6.20 3.17
N LEU A 80 -20.10 5.71 2.08
CA LEU A 80 -21.40 6.22 1.63
C LEU A 80 -22.52 5.93 2.64
N ASN A 81 -22.52 4.76 3.25
CA ASN A 81 -23.50 4.41 4.29
C ASN A 81 -23.37 5.29 5.55
N ALA A 82 -22.13 5.61 5.96
CA ALA A 82 -21.90 6.54 7.07
C ALA A 82 -22.56 7.90 6.82
N GLY A 83 -22.35 8.49 5.63
CA GLY A 83 -22.97 9.76 5.26
C GLY A 83 -24.51 9.67 5.18
N LEU A 84 -25.05 8.63 4.55
CA LEU A 84 -26.50 8.43 4.44
C LEU A 84 -27.21 8.27 5.80
N SER A 85 -26.50 7.80 6.82
CA SER A 85 -27.02 7.72 8.19
C SER A 85 -27.30 9.08 8.80
N TYR A 86 -26.66 10.14 8.31
CA TYR A 86 -26.86 11.53 8.73
C TYR A 86 -27.57 12.40 7.68
N SER A 87 -28.39 11.80 6.84
CA SER A 87 -29.07 12.42 5.68
C SER A 87 -30.01 13.60 6.00
N LYS A 88 -30.25 13.91 7.28
CA LYS A 88 -31.12 15.03 7.70
C LYS A 88 -30.44 16.40 7.70
N ASN A 89 -29.11 16.45 7.69
CA ASN A 89 -28.36 17.69 7.82
C ASN A 89 -27.10 17.63 6.93
N GLU A 90 -26.97 18.61 6.04
CA GLU A 90 -25.85 18.73 5.08
C GLU A 90 -24.49 18.66 5.78
N THR A 91 -24.31 19.46 6.84
CA THR A 91 -23.03 19.54 7.56
C THR A 91 -22.69 18.22 8.26
N SER A 92 -23.67 17.59 8.88
CA SER A 92 -23.48 16.31 9.57
C SER A 92 -23.15 15.19 8.59
N MET A 93 -23.80 15.17 7.44
CA MET A 93 -23.57 14.19 6.37
C MET A 93 -22.13 14.36 5.80
N LYS A 94 -21.72 15.60 5.51
CA LYS A 94 -20.37 15.90 5.03
C LYS A 94 -19.29 15.49 6.04
N ASN A 95 -19.51 15.78 7.33
CA ASN A 95 -18.58 15.39 8.38
C ASN A 95 -18.47 13.87 8.50
N ALA A 96 -19.58 13.14 8.43
CA ALA A 96 -19.60 11.68 8.47
C ALA A 96 -18.86 11.05 7.29
N PHE A 97 -19.00 11.61 6.07
CA PHE A 97 -18.20 11.19 4.92
C PHE A 97 -16.70 11.40 5.18
N SER A 98 -16.31 12.58 5.65
CA SER A 98 -14.90 12.91 5.88
C SER A 98 -14.29 12.05 6.98
N GLU A 99 -15.01 11.83 8.08
CA GLU A 99 -14.58 10.98 9.18
C GLU A 99 -14.38 9.53 8.74
N GLN A 100 -15.38 8.95 8.09
CA GLN A 100 -15.30 7.57 7.64
C GLN A 100 -14.24 7.39 6.54
N MET A 101 -14.07 8.39 5.66
CA MET A 101 -13.03 8.37 4.63
C MET A 101 -11.63 8.35 5.23
N MET A 102 -11.37 9.13 6.30
CA MET A 102 -10.10 9.08 7.01
C MET A 102 -9.84 7.72 7.66
N ILE A 103 -10.87 7.11 8.25
CA ILE A 103 -10.78 5.77 8.84
C ILE A 103 -10.43 4.73 7.77
N GLU A 104 -11.16 4.72 6.66
CA GLU A 104 -10.93 3.76 5.58
C GLU A 104 -9.58 3.97 4.89
N ALA A 105 -9.18 5.22 4.65
CA ALA A 105 -7.86 5.53 4.11
C ALA A 105 -6.73 5.03 5.03
N SER A 106 -6.89 5.16 6.35
CA SER A 106 -5.94 4.62 7.32
C SER A 106 -5.85 3.09 7.22
N HIS A 107 -6.99 2.39 7.12
CA HIS A 107 -7.01 0.93 6.93
C HIS A 107 -6.37 0.47 5.62
N LEU A 108 -6.62 1.18 4.53
CA LEU A 108 -6.00 0.92 3.23
C LEU A 108 -4.48 1.09 3.28
N LYS A 109 -3.98 2.03 4.07
CA LYS A 109 -2.57 2.42 4.16
C LYS A 109 -1.72 1.52 5.05
N ILE A 110 -2.29 0.83 6.05
CA ILE A 110 -1.55 0.13 7.12
C ILE A 110 -0.31 -0.66 6.62
N HIS A 111 -0.46 -1.50 5.60
CA HIS A 111 0.65 -2.32 5.14
C HIS A 111 1.55 -1.62 4.11
N LEU A 112 1.11 -0.51 3.52
CA LEU A 112 1.91 0.28 2.59
C LEU A 112 3.02 1.05 3.32
N ASP A 113 2.80 1.46 4.57
CA ASP A 113 3.81 2.14 5.38
C ASP A 113 5.01 1.21 5.68
N TYR A 114 4.79 -0.10 5.87
CA TYR A 114 5.88 -1.05 6.00
C TYR A 114 6.70 -1.18 4.70
N LEU A 115 6.04 -1.21 3.54
CA LEU A 115 6.75 -1.23 2.26
C LEU A 115 7.60 0.02 2.07
N SER A 116 7.07 1.20 2.40
CA SER A 116 7.80 2.48 2.35
C SER A 116 9.03 2.48 3.26
N ALA A 117 8.91 1.92 4.48
CA ALA A 117 10.05 1.74 5.38
C ALA A 117 11.12 0.82 4.78
N ILE A 118 10.72 -0.30 4.17
CA ILE A 118 11.66 -1.25 3.54
C ILE A 118 12.39 -0.61 2.35
N VAL A 119 11.72 0.23 1.54
CA VAL A 119 12.37 1.00 0.46
C VAL A 119 13.56 1.81 0.98
N THR A 120 13.42 2.39 2.16
CA THR A 120 14.48 3.23 2.76
C THR A 120 15.54 2.39 3.50
N ILE A 121 15.12 1.38 4.24
CA ILE A 121 16.01 0.59 5.10
C ILE A 121 16.88 -0.38 4.30
N SER A 122 16.36 -0.98 3.21
CA SER A 122 17.10 -2.00 2.46
C SER A 122 18.40 -1.49 1.85
N PRO A 123 18.46 -0.29 1.21
CA PRO A 123 19.73 0.26 0.73
C PRO A 123 20.71 0.59 1.85
N LEU A 124 20.22 1.04 3.01
CA LEU A 124 21.06 1.33 4.17
C LEU A 124 21.69 0.06 4.74
N LEU A 125 20.94 -1.05 4.77
CA LEU A 125 21.49 -2.36 5.12
C LEU A 125 22.53 -2.82 4.09
N GLY A 126 22.27 -2.62 2.80
CA GLY A 126 23.28 -2.90 1.76
C GLY A 126 24.55 -2.09 1.96
N LEU A 127 24.44 -0.80 2.26
CA LEU A 127 25.58 0.06 2.59
C LEU A 127 26.31 -0.42 3.85
N LEU A 128 25.59 -0.82 4.88
CA LEU A 128 26.17 -1.42 6.08
C LEU A 128 26.98 -2.68 5.74
N GLY A 129 26.53 -3.46 4.77
CA GLY A 129 27.25 -4.62 4.24
C GLY A 129 28.59 -4.23 3.63
N THR A 130 28.68 -3.11 2.89
CA THR A 130 29.98 -2.64 2.35
C THR A 130 30.91 -2.19 3.46
N VAL A 131 30.43 -1.45 4.44
CA VAL A 131 31.26 -1.01 5.57
C VAL A 131 31.79 -2.21 6.36
N SER A 132 30.92 -3.19 6.68
CA SER A 132 31.31 -4.40 7.40
C SER A 132 32.31 -5.25 6.62
N GLY A 133 32.06 -5.46 5.31
CA GLY A 133 32.96 -6.23 4.43
C GLY A 133 34.33 -5.58 4.27
N MET A 134 34.40 -4.26 4.14
CA MET A 134 35.67 -3.53 4.07
C MET A 134 36.43 -3.58 5.39
N ILE A 135 35.79 -3.42 6.54
CA ILE A 135 36.43 -3.57 7.86
C ILE A 135 37.03 -4.97 8.00
N GLY A 136 36.28 -6.00 7.62
CA GLY A 136 36.78 -7.37 7.62
C GLY A 136 38.01 -7.56 6.70
N THR A 137 37.98 -6.97 5.52
CA THR A 137 39.09 -6.99 4.56
C THR A 137 40.37 -6.37 5.12
N PHE A 138 40.29 -5.19 5.74
CA PHE A 138 41.45 -4.53 6.34
C PHE A 138 42.00 -5.29 7.55
N SER A 139 41.15 -5.86 8.37
CA SER A 139 41.55 -6.71 9.52
C SER A 139 42.36 -7.94 9.06
N VAL A 140 42.00 -8.56 7.95
CA VAL A 140 42.72 -9.72 7.40
C VAL A 140 44.03 -9.30 6.76
N LEU A 141 44.09 -8.09 6.14
CA LEU A 141 45.31 -7.55 5.56
C LEU A 141 46.38 -7.30 6.62
N ASP A 142 46.02 -6.75 7.79
CA ASP A 142 46.94 -6.52 8.90
C ASP A 142 47.58 -7.83 9.43
N ASN A 143 46.92 -8.96 9.22
CA ASN A 143 47.39 -10.28 9.55
C ASN A 143 48.20 -10.98 8.43
N GLY A 144 48.58 -10.25 7.39
CA GLY A 144 49.49 -10.71 6.30
C GLY A 144 48.78 -11.51 5.21
N ALA A 145 47.45 -11.42 5.07
CA ALA A 145 46.75 -12.10 3.99
C ALA A 145 47.04 -11.49 2.60
N GLY A 146 47.07 -12.33 1.59
CA GLY A 146 47.36 -11.94 0.21
C GLY A 146 46.18 -11.24 -0.49
N ALA A 147 46.45 -10.71 -1.70
CA ALA A 147 45.49 -9.98 -2.54
C ALA A 147 44.16 -10.71 -2.79
N SER A 148 44.14 -12.02 -2.76
CA SER A 148 42.90 -12.82 -2.95
C SER A 148 41.90 -12.64 -1.81
N ALA A 149 42.32 -12.48 -0.57
CA ALA A 149 41.47 -12.21 0.58
C ALA A 149 40.82 -10.84 0.48
N ILE A 150 41.55 -9.81 -0.02
CA ILE A 150 41.00 -8.47 -0.25
C ILE A 150 39.93 -8.52 -1.33
N SER A 151 40.18 -9.21 -2.44
CA SER A 151 39.19 -9.35 -3.53
C SER A 151 37.93 -10.04 -3.08
N GLY A 152 38.02 -11.04 -2.19
CA GLY A 152 36.87 -11.75 -1.60
C GLY A 152 35.99 -10.82 -0.77
N GLY A 153 36.57 -10.07 0.17
CA GLY A 153 35.81 -9.18 1.06
C GLY A 153 35.18 -7.98 0.32
N VAL A 154 35.84 -7.46 -0.70
CA VAL A 154 35.25 -6.43 -1.59
C VAL A 154 34.08 -7.01 -2.38
N GLY A 155 34.20 -8.23 -2.89
CA GLY A 155 33.13 -8.95 -3.60
C GLY A 155 31.90 -9.15 -2.70
N GLU A 156 32.10 -9.60 -1.46
CA GLU A 156 31.07 -9.74 -0.44
C GLU A 156 30.32 -8.40 -0.21
N ALA A 157 31.04 -7.33 -0.01
CA ALA A 157 30.49 -6.00 0.18
C ALA A 157 29.60 -5.53 -0.98
N LEU A 158 30.05 -5.73 -2.22
CA LEU A 158 29.29 -5.37 -3.42
C LEU A 158 28.00 -6.18 -3.59
N ILE A 159 28.04 -7.47 -3.27
CA ILE A 159 26.87 -8.35 -3.31
C ILE A 159 25.79 -7.88 -2.32
N ALA A 160 26.19 -7.54 -1.09
CA ALA A 160 25.28 -7.02 -0.08
C ALA A 160 24.57 -5.74 -0.54
N THR A 161 25.32 -4.79 -1.13
CA THR A 161 24.73 -3.54 -1.65
C THR A 161 23.79 -3.80 -2.83
N ALA A 162 24.19 -4.61 -3.79
CA ALA A 162 23.35 -4.95 -4.93
C ALA A 162 22.03 -5.60 -4.48
N THR A 163 22.09 -6.50 -3.50
CA THR A 163 20.91 -7.15 -2.91
C THR A 163 20.01 -6.15 -2.20
N GLY A 164 20.57 -5.25 -1.40
CA GLY A 164 19.82 -4.19 -0.71
C GLY A 164 19.08 -3.28 -1.68
N LEU A 165 19.71 -2.88 -2.77
CA LEU A 165 19.09 -2.08 -3.84
C LEU A 165 17.99 -2.86 -4.56
N LEU A 166 18.16 -4.14 -4.85
CA LEU A 166 17.17 -5.00 -5.48
C LEU A 166 15.90 -5.11 -4.62
N VAL A 167 16.04 -5.37 -3.32
CA VAL A 167 14.93 -5.43 -2.37
C VAL A 167 14.20 -4.09 -2.30
N ALA A 168 14.94 -2.97 -2.29
CA ALA A 168 14.35 -1.63 -2.28
C ALA A 168 13.53 -1.36 -3.55
N ILE A 169 14.05 -1.68 -4.74
CA ILE A 169 13.36 -1.49 -6.01
C ILE A 169 12.08 -2.31 -6.06
N LEU A 170 12.13 -3.58 -5.66
CA LEU A 170 10.95 -4.45 -5.60
C LEU A 170 9.90 -3.89 -4.64
N SER A 171 10.31 -3.47 -3.43
CA SER A 171 9.41 -2.86 -2.46
C SER A 171 8.79 -1.58 -2.98
N PHE A 172 9.57 -0.73 -3.66
CA PHE A 172 9.11 0.52 -4.26
C PHE A 172 8.06 0.27 -5.36
N CYS A 173 8.28 -0.69 -6.24
CA CYS A 173 7.32 -1.05 -7.28
C CYS A 173 5.98 -1.51 -6.68
N VAL A 174 6.03 -2.40 -5.67
CA VAL A 174 4.84 -2.89 -4.97
C VAL A 174 4.13 -1.75 -4.24
N TYR A 175 4.86 -0.93 -3.50
CA TYR A 175 4.34 0.24 -2.79
C TYR A 175 3.63 1.20 -3.73
N THR A 176 4.28 1.60 -4.81
CA THR A 176 3.74 2.58 -5.77
C THR A 176 2.49 2.05 -6.45
N TYR A 177 2.47 0.78 -6.85
CA TYR A 177 1.31 0.17 -7.46
C TYR A 177 0.08 0.21 -6.54
N PHE A 178 0.23 -0.19 -5.28
CA PHE A 178 -0.90 -0.21 -4.34
C PHE A 178 -1.27 1.18 -3.82
N SER A 179 -0.31 2.09 -3.69
CA SER A 179 -0.59 3.50 -3.36
C SER A 179 -1.51 4.13 -4.39
N HIS A 180 -1.20 3.98 -5.68
CA HIS A 180 -2.09 4.47 -6.75
C HIS A 180 -3.46 3.80 -6.75
N ARG A 181 -3.55 2.51 -6.39
CA ARG A 181 -4.84 1.83 -6.26
C ARG A 181 -5.67 2.37 -5.11
N MET A 182 -5.04 2.64 -3.97
CA MET A 182 -5.67 3.26 -2.82
C MET A 182 -6.21 4.65 -3.19
N ASP A 183 -5.36 5.49 -3.80
CA ASP A 183 -5.74 6.85 -4.20
C ASP A 183 -6.92 6.83 -5.17
N ALA A 184 -6.95 5.89 -6.12
CA ALA A 184 -8.07 5.74 -7.05
C ALA A 184 -9.38 5.41 -6.31
N ILE A 185 -9.37 4.46 -5.36
CA ILE A 185 -10.57 4.12 -4.58
C ILE A 185 -11.07 5.32 -3.77
N ILE A 186 -10.17 6.06 -3.12
CA ILE A 186 -10.54 7.23 -2.32
C ILE A 186 -11.12 8.33 -3.21
N ASN A 187 -10.49 8.66 -4.33
CA ASN A 187 -10.96 9.67 -5.27
C ASN A 187 -12.33 9.33 -5.88
N ASP A 188 -12.52 8.07 -6.28
CA ASP A 188 -13.81 7.60 -6.82
C ASP A 188 -14.91 7.69 -5.74
N THR A 189 -14.57 7.33 -4.49
CA THR A 189 -15.50 7.42 -3.35
C THR A 189 -15.83 8.86 -3.00
N GLU A 190 -14.84 9.76 -3.01
CA GLU A 190 -15.05 11.19 -2.78
C GLU A 190 -16.00 11.77 -3.84
N THR A 191 -15.78 11.43 -5.11
CA THR A 191 -16.65 11.86 -6.20
C THR A 191 -18.10 11.41 -5.99
N LEU A 192 -18.31 10.13 -5.63
CA LEU A 192 -19.66 9.62 -5.32
C LEU A 192 -20.27 10.29 -4.11
N SER A 193 -19.47 10.58 -3.07
CA SER A 193 -19.94 11.30 -1.87
C SER A 193 -20.43 12.70 -2.20
N VAL A 194 -19.73 13.41 -3.10
CA VAL A 194 -20.15 14.74 -3.58
C VAL A 194 -21.43 14.67 -4.41
N VAL A 195 -21.56 13.67 -5.30
CA VAL A 195 -22.78 13.46 -6.09
C VAL A 195 -23.98 13.19 -5.18
N LEU A 196 -23.79 12.34 -4.18
CA LEU A 196 -24.82 11.98 -3.21
C LEU A 196 -25.23 13.18 -2.35
N LEU A 197 -24.26 13.98 -1.89
CA LEU A 197 -24.51 15.21 -1.13
C LEU A 197 -25.31 16.24 -1.95
N ASN A 198 -24.97 16.43 -3.22
CA ASN A 198 -25.65 17.37 -4.10
C ASN A 198 -27.08 16.93 -4.40
N GLY A 199 -27.34 15.64 -4.67
CA GLY A 199 -28.68 15.12 -4.85
C GLY A 199 -29.55 15.27 -3.62
N MET A 200 -28.99 15.05 -2.41
CA MET A 200 -29.71 15.29 -1.15
C MET A 200 -30.02 16.77 -0.89
N LYS A 201 -29.15 17.67 -1.37
CA LYS A 201 -29.31 19.11 -1.22
C LYS A 201 -30.52 19.64 -2.00
N GLU A 202 -30.78 19.12 -3.18
CA GLU A 202 -31.97 19.40 -3.95
C GLU A 202 -33.22 19.02 -3.15
N GLN A 203 -33.26 17.83 -2.53
CA GLN A 203 -34.36 17.38 -1.71
C GLN A 203 -34.60 18.26 -0.46
N TRP A 204 -33.53 18.74 0.20
CA TRP A 204 -33.67 19.63 1.35
C TRP A 204 -34.21 21.01 0.93
N SER A 205 -33.80 21.52 -0.24
CA SER A 205 -34.33 22.77 -0.79
C SER A 205 -35.83 22.69 -1.03
N ASP A 206 -36.29 21.61 -1.69
CA ASP A 206 -37.71 21.41 -2.01
C ASP A 206 -38.58 21.25 -0.75
N SER A 207 -38.02 20.60 0.28
CA SER A 207 -38.73 20.43 1.56
C SER A 207 -38.91 21.74 2.36
N HIS A 208 -38.08 22.77 2.10
CA HIS A 208 -38.18 24.08 2.71
C HIS A 208 -39.06 25.05 1.93
N VAL A 209 -39.29 24.84 0.64
CA VAL A 209 -40.16 25.66 -0.21
C VAL A 209 -41.63 25.25 -0.04
N SER A 210 -41.91 24.02 0.41
CA SER A 210 -43.24 23.44 0.59
C SER A 210 -43.86 23.71 1.98
N LYS A 211 -43.24 24.51 2.82
CA LYS A 211 -43.76 25.02 4.13
C LYS A 211 -43.96 26.50 4.10
#